data_3575526744df8bc64623e88fd56a2d3d
#
_entry.id   3575526744df8bc64623e88fd56a2d3d
#
_cell.length_a   1.000
_cell.length_b   1.000
_cell.length_c   1.000
_cell.angle_alpha   90.00
_cell.angle_beta   90.00
_cell.angle_gamma   90.00
#
_symmetry.space_group_name_H-M   'P 1'
#
loop_
_entity.id
_entity.type
_entity.pdbx_description
1 polymer ?
#
loop_
_entity_poly.entity_id
_entity_poly.type
_entity_poly.pdbx_seq_one_letter_code
_entity_poly.pdbx_strand_id
1 'polypeptide(L)'
;REVFYRVLAFNFFFTEPRFTLQADGPSYPVTFLIMLSSSIIASSLASRVKEQARMAAEKSYYTELLLGSSQKLQTIRTEWDCLRLTAEQLSRMFDRPVIYALNDADKELDFRIEPADEHTLLEKLSTEEIGVAKWVQKNNKHAGATTNTLPNAKCLYLAVRGEGSALAVAGIAIEEGREPDAFE
;
A
#
# COMPACT_ATOMS: atom_id res chain seq x y z
N ARG A 1 -28.66 10.03 7.52
CA ARG A 1 -29.57 9.91 8.68
C ARG A 1 -29.40 11.08 9.65
N GLU A 2 -28.20 11.45 10.04
CA GLU A 2 -27.95 12.55 11.00
C GLU A 2 -28.47 13.91 10.52
N VAL A 3 -28.31 14.23 9.25
CA VAL A 3 -28.78 15.51 8.67
C VAL A 3 -30.30 15.64 8.78
N PHE A 4 -31.02 14.56 8.55
CA PHE A 4 -32.47 14.54 8.64
C PHE A 4 -32.94 14.83 10.08
N TYR A 5 -32.31 14.22 11.07
CA TYR A 5 -32.64 14.48 12.49
C TYR A 5 -32.33 15.92 12.90
N ARG A 6 -31.24 16.51 12.41
CA ARG A 6 -30.88 17.91 12.69
C ARG A 6 -31.89 18.88 12.10
N VAL A 7 -32.32 18.66 10.87
CA VAL A 7 -33.34 19.49 10.21
C VAL A 7 -34.69 19.36 10.93
N LEU A 8 -35.07 18.16 11.33
CA LEU A 8 -36.31 17.91 12.08
C LEU A 8 -36.29 18.57 13.46
N ALA A 9 -35.17 18.45 14.18
CA ALA A 9 -34.98 19.09 15.48
C ALA A 9 -35.01 20.62 15.36
N PHE A 10 -34.35 21.19 14.36
CA PHE A 10 -34.37 22.63 14.12
C PHE A 10 -35.78 23.14 13.85
N ASN A 11 -36.53 22.45 12.99
CA ASN A 11 -37.92 22.81 12.69
C ASN A 11 -38.83 22.74 13.95
N PHE A 12 -38.63 21.70 14.77
CA PHE A 12 -39.43 21.49 15.99
C PHE A 12 -39.15 22.54 17.06
N PHE A 13 -37.88 22.94 17.26
CA PHE A 13 -37.52 23.83 18.35
C PHE A 13 -37.49 25.32 17.99
N PHE A 14 -37.22 25.66 16.71
CA PHE A 14 -36.93 27.04 16.31
C PHE A 14 -37.94 27.63 15.33
N THR A 15 -38.86 26.84 14.77
CA THR A 15 -39.85 27.36 13.82
C THR A 15 -41.20 27.60 14.52
N GLU A 16 -41.81 28.77 14.39
CA GLU A 16 -43.16 29.04 14.94
C GLU A 16 -44.23 28.39 14.05
N PRO A 17 -45.28 27.75 14.64
CA PRO A 17 -45.54 27.52 16.06
C PRO A 17 -44.61 26.48 16.66
N ARG A 18 -43.93 26.81 17.76
CA ARG A 18 -42.92 25.93 18.41
C ARG A 18 -43.60 24.66 18.91
N PHE A 19 -42.82 23.57 18.92
CA PHE A 19 -43.23 22.24 19.37
C PHE A 19 -44.33 21.56 18.55
N THR A 20 -44.57 22.03 17.32
CA THR A 20 -45.48 21.39 16.39
C THR A 20 -44.77 21.10 15.05
N LEU A 21 -45.17 20.02 14.41
CA LEU A 21 -44.71 19.66 13.05
C LEU A 21 -45.69 20.20 11.98
N GLN A 22 -46.62 21.09 12.37
CA GLN A 22 -47.57 21.72 11.48
C GLN A 22 -46.90 22.92 10.78
N ALA A 23 -46.90 22.90 9.49
CA ALA A 23 -46.39 23.96 8.63
C ALA A 23 -47.62 24.71 8.07
N ASP A 24 -48.05 25.77 8.78
CA ASP A 24 -49.13 26.62 8.36
C ASP A 24 -48.58 27.76 7.45
N GLY A 25 -48.59 27.53 6.16
CA GLY A 25 -48.28 28.55 5.17
C GLY A 25 -47.56 28.02 3.92
N PRO A 26 -47.79 28.62 2.73
CA PRO A 26 -47.22 28.18 1.46
C PRO A 26 -45.69 28.37 1.37
N SER A 27 -45.10 29.15 2.28
CA SER A 27 -43.63 29.42 2.29
C SER A 27 -42.78 28.33 3.01
N TYR A 28 -43.37 27.55 3.90
CA TYR A 28 -42.64 26.54 4.68
C TYR A 28 -42.06 25.38 3.85
N PRO A 29 -42.79 24.80 2.89
CA PRO A 29 -42.22 23.72 2.08
C PRO A 29 -41.01 24.18 1.24
N VAL A 30 -41.03 25.45 0.78
CA VAL A 30 -39.88 26.02 0.04
C VAL A 30 -38.66 26.17 0.93
N THR A 31 -38.82 26.71 2.15
CA THR A 31 -37.74 26.87 3.13
C THR A 31 -37.16 25.50 3.53
N PHE A 32 -38.04 24.52 3.74
CA PHE A 32 -37.62 23.15 4.06
C PHE A 32 -36.80 22.52 2.92
N LEU A 33 -37.22 22.66 1.66
CA LEU A 33 -36.49 22.19 0.50
C LEU A 33 -35.12 22.86 0.36
N ILE A 34 -35.00 24.15 0.61
CA ILE A 34 -33.75 24.90 0.57
C ILE A 34 -32.81 24.39 1.69
N MET A 35 -33.31 24.23 2.89
CA MET A 35 -32.49 23.67 4.01
C MET A 35 -32.04 22.24 3.75
N LEU A 36 -32.91 21.40 3.21
CA LEU A 36 -32.58 20.02 2.88
C LEU A 36 -31.53 19.96 1.79
N SER A 37 -31.71 20.73 0.72
CA SER A 37 -30.76 20.75 -0.39
C SER A 37 -29.38 21.29 0.03
N SER A 38 -29.34 22.37 0.81
CA SER A 38 -28.07 22.92 1.33
C SER A 38 -27.35 21.94 2.26
N SER A 39 -28.10 21.23 3.10
CA SER A 39 -27.54 20.20 4.00
C SER A 39 -26.96 19.00 3.25
N ILE A 40 -27.62 18.56 2.17
CA ILE A 40 -27.12 17.47 1.32
C ILE A 40 -25.85 17.90 0.60
N ILE A 41 -25.83 19.12 0.05
CA ILE A 41 -24.65 19.66 -0.64
C ILE A 41 -23.48 19.80 0.33
N ALA A 42 -23.68 20.37 1.51
CA ALA A 42 -22.66 20.54 2.51
C ALA A 42 -22.09 19.19 3.00
N SER A 43 -22.96 18.21 3.25
CA SER A 43 -22.56 16.86 3.65
C SER A 43 -21.76 16.15 2.57
N SER A 44 -22.21 16.26 1.31
CA SER A 44 -21.52 15.69 0.15
C SER A 44 -20.13 16.32 -0.05
N LEU A 45 -20.03 17.64 0.08
CA LEU A 45 -18.75 18.34 -0.06
C LEU A 45 -17.77 17.96 1.06
N ALA A 46 -18.24 17.90 2.32
CA ALA A 46 -17.44 17.50 3.46
C ALA A 46 -16.86 16.07 3.29
N SER A 47 -17.67 15.14 2.77
CA SER A 47 -17.23 13.78 2.48
C SER A 47 -16.17 13.73 1.40
N ARG A 48 -16.32 14.51 0.33
CA ARG A 48 -15.32 14.60 -0.75
C ARG A 48 -13.99 15.20 -0.28
N VAL A 49 -14.05 16.26 0.53
CA VAL A 49 -12.84 16.88 1.10
C VAL A 49 -12.09 15.90 2.01
N LYS A 50 -12.81 15.16 2.84
CA LYS A 50 -12.21 14.13 3.71
C LYS A 50 -11.52 13.03 2.90
N GLU A 51 -12.15 12.55 1.83
CA GLU A 51 -11.57 11.53 0.95
C GLU A 51 -10.34 12.06 0.21
N GLN A 52 -10.39 13.28 -0.32
CA GLN A 52 -9.23 13.92 -0.95
C GLN A 52 -8.08 14.13 0.03
N ALA A 53 -8.36 14.53 1.26
CA ALA A 53 -7.34 14.67 2.30
C ALA A 53 -6.67 13.34 2.63
N ARG A 54 -7.45 12.26 2.70
CA ARG A 54 -6.93 10.90 2.92
C ARG A 54 -6.02 10.47 1.78
N MET A 55 -6.47 10.59 0.53
CA MET A 55 -5.64 10.26 -0.65
C MET A 55 -4.38 11.12 -0.75
N ALA A 56 -4.46 12.40 -0.38
CA ALA A 56 -3.29 13.29 -0.37
C ALA A 56 -2.28 12.87 0.71
N ALA A 57 -2.74 12.48 1.90
CA ALA A 57 -1.87 11.99 2.97
C ALA A 57 -1.16 10.68 2.58
N GLU A 58 -1.87 9.77 1.93
CA GLU A 58 -1.33 8.50 1.43
C GLU A 58 -0.26 8.74 0.36
N LYS A 59 -0.53 9.58 -0.62
CA LYS A 59 0.46 9.97 -1.65
C LYS A 59 1.68 10.68 -1.04
N SER A 60 1.49 11.54 -0.05
CA SER A 60 2.59 12.22 0.63
C SER A 60 3.51 11.24 1.34
N TYR A 61 2.95 10.23 2.01
CA TYR A 61 3.71 9.18 2.66
C TYR A 61 4.60 8.39 1.68
N TYR A 62 4.05 7.97 0.54
CA TYR A 62 4.84 7.29 -0.51
C TYR A 62 5.94 8.18 -1.09
N THR A 63 5.65 9.47 -1.31
CA THR A 63 6.64 10.41 -1.83
C THR A 63 7.78 10.63 -0.84
N GLU A 64 7.49 10.74 0.44
CA GLU A 64 8.49 10.90 1.49
C GLU A 64 9.38 9.65 1.63
N LEU A 65 8.80 8.46 1.55
CA LEU A 65 9.55 7.20 1.52
C LEU A 65 10.50 7.14 0.32
N LEU A 66 10.04 7.52 -0.88
CA LEU A 66 10.87 7.52 -2.09
C LEU A 66 12.01 8.55 -2.02
N LEU A 67 11.73 9.76 -1.54
CA LEU A 67 12.74 10.79 -1.37
C LEU A 67 13.80 10.41 -0.32
N GLY A 68 13.35 9.89 0.82
CA GLY A 68 14.25 9.41 1.87
C GLY A 68 15.14 8.26 1.41
N SER A 69 14.61 7.37 0.58
CA SER A 69 15.36 6.26 -0.04
C SER A 69 16.39 6.78 -1.03
N SER A 70 16.00 7.71 -1.90
CA SER A 70 16.90 8.29 -2.90
C SER A 70 18.09 9.02 -2.28
N GLN A 71 17.89 9.76 -1.19
CA GLN A 71 18.97 10.42 -0.47
C GLN A 71 19.94 9.44 0.21
N LYS A 72 19.41 8.35 0.79
CA LYS A 72 20.24 7.31 1.39
C LYS A 72 21.05 6.54 0.35
N LEU A 73 20.48 6.29 -0.84
CA LEU A 73 21.16 5.62 -1.95
C LEU A 73 22.38 6.41 -2.46
N GLN A 74 22.38 7.75 -2.40
CA GLN A 74 23.52 8.57 -2.82
C GLN A 74 24.75 8.44 -1.90
N THR A 75 24.59 7.99 -0.68
CA THR A 75 25.68 7.82 0.29
C THR A 75 26.28 6.41 0.30
N ILE A 76 25.68 5.48 -0.43
CA ILE A 76 26.10 4.09 -0.46
C ILE A 76 27.27 3.89 -1.42
N ARG A 77 28.21 3.05 -1.01
CA ARG A 77 29.41 2.73 -1.78
C ARG A 77 29.49 1.26 -2.18
N THR A 78 28.69 0.39 -1.58
CA THR A 78 28.71 -1.06 -1.86
C THR A 78 27.38 -1.54 -2.40
N GLU A 79 27.42 -2.53 -3.29
CA GLU A 79 26.22 -3.15 -3.88
C GLU A 79 25.35 -3.80 -2.79
N TRP A 80 25.98 -4.40 -1.79
CA TRP A 80 25.31 -5.01 -0.63
C TRP A 80 24.52 -4.00 0.21
N ASP A 81 25.08 -2.82 0.45
CA ASP A 81 24.39 -1.77 1.21
C ASP A 81 23.18 -1.24 0.44
N CYS A 82 23.31 -1.15 -0.89
CA CYS A 82 22.22 -0.77 -1.78
C CYS A 82 21.06 -1.79 -1.69
N LEU A 83 21.38 -3.08 -1.82
CA LEU A 83 20.37 -4.13 -1.76
C LEU A 83 19.73 -4.22 -0.37
N ARG A 84 20.51 -4.12 0.70
CA ARG A 84 20.01 -4.11 2.07
C ARG A 84 19.02 -2.96 2.30
N LEU A 85 19.38 -1.74 1.88
CA LEU A 85 18.49 -0.58 2.00
C LEU A 85 17.20 -0.76 1.19
N THR A 86 17.31 -1.30 -0.01
CA THR A 86 16.13 -1.60 -0.84
C THR A 86 15.25 -2.65 -0.19
N ALA A 87 15.84 -3.72 0.35
CA ALA A 87 15.12 -4.77 1.06
C ALA A 87 14.45 -4.24 2.34
N GLU A 88 15.12 -3.37 3.09
CA GLU A 88 14.55 -2.68 4.27
C GLU A 88 13.32 -1.83 3.88
N GLN A 89 13.38 -1.10 2.78
CA GLN A 89 12.26 -0.31 2.30
C GLN A 89 11.08 -1.19 1.85
N LEU A 90 11.36 -2.24 1.09
CA LEU A 90 10.35 -3.20 0.66
C LEU A 90 9.71 -3.92 1.86
N SER A 91 10.52 -4.34 2.83
CA SER A 91 10.03 -4.98 4.06
C SER A 91 9.08 -4.07 4.83
N ARG A 92 9.40 -2.78 4.95
CA ARG A 92 8.53 -1.78 5.59
C ARG A 92 7.27 -1.48 4.79
N MET A 93 7.34 -1.45 3.45
CA MET A 93 6.19 -1.18 2.59
C MET A 93 5.16 -2.30 2.61
N PHE A 94 5.65 -3.55 2.59
CA PHE A 94 4.78 -4.73 2.55
C PHE A 94 4.51 -5.35 3.91
N ASP A 95 5.18 -4.87 4.97
CA ASP A 95 5.15 -5.44 6.32
C ASP A 95 5.48 -6.95 6.30
N ARG A 96 6.50 -7.32 5.51
CA ARG A 96 6.89 -8.71 5.26
C ARG A 96 8.40 -8.86 5.16
N PRO A 97 8.96 -10.03 5.51
CA PRO A 97 10.37 -10.27 5.30
C PRO A 97 10.71 -10.34 3.81
N VAL A 98 11.82 -9.72 3.45
CA VAL A 98 12.36 -9.68 2.09
C VAL A 98 13.70 -10.39 2.06
N ILE A 99 13.79 -11.44 1.25
CA ILE A 99 15.04 -12.16 0.96
C ILE A 99 15.70 -11.45 -0.22
N TYR A 100 16.99 -11.21 -0.14
CA TYR A 100 17.75 -10.63 -1.24
C TYR A 100 19.06 -11.37 -1.44
N ALA A 101 19.49 -11.48 -2.68
CA ALA A 101 20.69 -12.19 -3.05
C ALA A 101 21.47 -11.42 -4.12
N LEU A 102 22.77 -11.36 -3.95
CA LEU A 102 23.71 -10.83 -4.91
C LEU A 102 24.46 -11.99 -5.59
N ASN A 103 24.82 -11.81 -6.85
CA ASN A 103 25.65 -12.74 -7.55
C ASN A 103 27.10 -12.52 -7.11
N ASP A 104 27.69 -13.50 -6.45
CA ASP A 104 29.13 -13.46 -6.12
C ASP A 104 29.97 -13.84 -7.33
N ALA A 105 31.26 -13.54 -7.28
CA ALA A 105 32.24 -13.77 -8.35
C ALA A 105 32.28 -15.24 -8.83
N ASP A 106 31.95 -16.18 -7.95
CA ASP A 106 31.84 -17.62 -8.26
C ASP A 106 30.50 -18.05 -8.85
N LYS A 107 29.61 -17.10 -9.22
CA LYS A 107 28.25 -17.33 -9.73
C LYS A 107 27.30 -18.05 -8.78
N GLU A 108 27.58 -18.05 -7.52
CA GLU A 108 26.70 -18.52 -6.48
C GLU A 108 25.94 -17.33 -5.86
N LEU A 109 24.63 -17.50 -5.59
CA LEU A 109 23.82 -16.47 -4.95
C LEU A 109 24.09 -16.49 -3.45
N ASP A 110 24.59 -15.40 -2.90
CA ASP A 110 24.65 -15.17 -1.46
C ASP A 110 23.31 -14.56 -0.98
N PHE A 111 22.60 -15.27 -0.12
CA PHE A 111 21.26 -14.90 0.34
C PHE A 111 21.30 -14.23 1.69
N ARG A 112 20.54 -13.14 1.82
CA ARG A 112 20.29 -12.43 3.08
C ARG A 112 18.80 -12.10 3.21
N ILE A 113 18.38 -11.77 4.42
CA ILE A 113 16.98 -11.41 4.73
C ILE A 113 16.90 -10.09 5.50
N GLU A 114 15.85 -9.34 5.28
CA GLU A 114 15.51 -8.14 6.02
C GLU A 114 14.04 -8.23 6.51
N PRO A 115 13.74 -8.07 7.83
CA PRO A 115 14.70 -7.86 8.93
C PRO A 115 15.67 -9.01 9.09
N ALA A 116 16.90 -8.70 9.52
CA ALA A 116 17.97 -9.69 9.68
C ALA A 116 17.62 -10.72 10.76
N ASP A 117 17.15 -11.88 10.33
CA ASP A 117 16.83 -13.03 11.18
C ASP A 117 17.23 -14.32 10.47
N GLU A 118 18.31 -14.91 10.94
CA GLU A 118 18.88 -16.14 10.35
C GLU A 118 17.89 -17.32 10.43
N HIS A 119 17.11 -17.41 11.50
CA HIS A 119 16.12 -18.48 11.64
C HIS A 119 15.02 -18.38 10.58
N THR A 120 14.49 -17.19 10.35
CA THR A 120 13.49 -16.93 9.29
C THR A 120 14.07 -17.14 7.89
N LEU A 121 15.36 -16.81 7.68
CA LEU A 121 16.02 -17.08 6.39
C LEU A 121 16.08 -18.59 6.11
N LEU A 122 16.54 -19.40 7.08
CA LEU A 122 16.65 -20.84 6.92
C LEU A 122 15.29 -21.53 6.74
N GLU A 123 14.26 -21.05 7.42
CA GLU A 123 12.90 -21.57 7.30
C GLU A 123 12.30 -21.31 5.90
N LYS A 124 12.55 -20.13 5.35
CA LYS A 124 11.98 -19.70 4.07
C LYS A 124 12.84 -20.10 2.86
N LEU A 125 14.14 -20.28 3.03
CA LEU A 125 15.09 -20.59 1.95
C LEU A 125 15.26 -22.09 1.75
N SER A 126 14.24 -22.75 1.20
CA SER A 126 14.36 -24.16 0.81
C SER A 126 15.18 -24.32 -0.48
N THR A 127 15.57 -25.56 -0.79
CA THR A 127 16.26 -25.88 -2.06
C THR A 127 15.43 -25.47 -3.28
N GLU A 128 14.10 -25.55 -3.18
CA GLU A 128 13.17 -25.12 -4.23
C GLU A 128 13.19 -23.61 -4.42
N GLU A 129 13.17 -22.84 -3.33
CA GLU A 129 13.26 -21.37 -3.35
C GLU A 129 14.56 -20.89 -3.96
N ILE A 130 15.69 -21.52 -3.62
CA ILE A 130 16.98 -21.24 -4.24
C ILE A 130 16.94 -21.50 -5.75
N GLY A 131 16.26 -22.58 -6.17
CA GLY A 131 16.06 -22.91 -7.58
C GLY A 131 15.27 -21.83 -8.32
N VAL A 132 14.20 -21.30 -7.71
CA VAL A 132 13.40 -20.21 -8.27
C VAL A 132 14.23 -18.93 -8.39
N ALA A 133 14.97 -18.55 -7.35
CA ALA A 133 15.84 -17.38 -7.37
C ALA A 133 16.90 -17.45 -8.47
N LYS A 134 17.56 -18.61 -8.63
CA LYS A 134 18.53 -18.85 -9.72
C LYS A 134 17.87 -18.77 -11.09
N TRP A 135 16.64 -19.27 -11.23
CA TRP A 135 15.88 -19.15 -12.47
C TRP A 135 15.58 -17.70 -12.82
N VAL A 136 15.14 -16.91 -11.83
CA VAL A 136 14.85 -15.46 -11.96
C VAL A 136 16.10 -14.70 -12.40
N GLN A 137 17.23 -14.96 -11.76
CA GLN A 137 18.51 -14.36 -12.12
C GLN A 137 18.90 -14.67 -13.58
N LYS A 138 18.84 -15.95 -13.96
CA LYS A 138 19.25 -16.40 -15.29
C LYS A 138 18.36 -15.87 -16.41
N ASN A 139 17.04 -15.81 -16.18
CA ASN A 139 16.07 -15.43 -17.19
C ASN A 139 15.70 -13.94 -17.14
N ASN A 140 16.16 -13.20 -16.15
CA ASN A 140 15.87 -11.78 -15.94
C ASN A 140 14.35 -11.49 -15.95
N LYS A 141 13.55 -12.38 -15.34
CA LYS A 141 12.09 -12.32 -15.24
C LYS A 141 11.67 -12.65 -13.82
N HIS A 142 10.51 -12.14 -13.40
CA HIS A 142 9.91 -12.52 -12.14
C HIS A 142 9.36 -13.96 -12.17
N ALA A 143 9.38 -14.62 -11.03
CA ALA A 143 8.79 -15.95 -10.83
C ALA A 143 8.48 -16.19 -9.35
N GLY A 144 7.72 -17.22 -9.07
CA GLY A 144 7.34 -17.61 -7.71
C GLY A 144 5.87 -17.35 -7.41
N ALA A 145 5.55 -17.20 -6.14
CA ALA A 145 4.19 -17.01 -5.66
C ALA A 145 3.47 -15.88 -6.43
N THR A 146 2.19 -16.07 -6.67
CA THR A 146 1.32 -15.13 -7.43
C THR A 146 1.67 -14.95 -8.91
N THR A 147 2.63 -15.69 -9.45
CA THR A 147 3.01 -15.62 -10.86
C THR A 147 2.63 -16.91 -11.60
N ASN A 148 2.60 -16.83 -12.95
CA ASN A 148 2.40 -18.01 -13.81
C ASN A 148 3.67 -18.90 -13.94
N THR A 149 4.80 -18.46 -13.38
CA THR A 149 6.08 -19.14 -13.46
C THR A 149 6.50 -19.62 -12.08
N LEU A 150 6.55 -20.95 -11.88
CA LEU A 150 6.91 -21.57 -10.60
C LEU A 150 6.02 -21.12 -9.44
N PRO A 151 4.69 -21.20 -9.55
CA PRO A 151 3.73 -20.63 -8.60
C PRO A 151 3.74 -21.28 -7.21
N ASN A 152 4.35 -22.44 -7.06
CA ASN A 152 4.41 -23.22 -5.80
C ASN A 152 5.46 -22.68 -4.83
N ALA A 153 6.25 -21.68 -5.21
CA ALA A 153 7.21 -21.04 -4.32
C ALA A 153 6.48 -20.24 -3.23
N LYS A 154 7.10 -20.11 -2.06
CA LYS A 154 6.58 -19.33 -0.92
C LYS A 154 6.83 -17.83 -1.09
N CYS A 155 7.80 -17.47 -1.93
CA CYS A 155 8.19 -16.08 -2.18
C CYS A 155 7.91 -15.68 -3.62
N LEU A 156 7.62 -14.41 -3.83
CA LEU A 156 7.65 -13.74 -5.13
C LEU A 156 9.06 -13.22 -5.38
N TYR A 157 9.74 -13.73 -6.39
CA TYR A 157 11.10 -13.32 -6.75
C TYR A 157 11.10 -12.36 -7.93
N LEU A 158 11.82 -11.26 -7.77
CA LEU A 158 12.00 -10.20 -8.75
C LEU A 158 13.48 -10.05 -9.11
N ALA A 159 13.79 -9.90 -10.39
CA ALA A 159 15.13 -9.60 -10.84
C ALA A 159 15.43 -8.11 -10.67
N VAL A 160 16.47 -7.79 -9.92
CA VAL A 160 17.04 -6.44 -9.84
C VAL A 160 17.96 -6.26 -11.05
N ARG A 161 17.55 -5.41 -11.97
CA ARG A 161 18.19 -5.29 -13.27
C ARG A 161 19.25 -4.19 -13.31
N GLY A 162 20.38 -4.51 -13.92
CA GLY A 162 21.37 -3.53 -14.35
C GLY A 162 21.36 -3.36 -15.88
N GLU A 163 22.42 -2.81 -16.44
CA GLU A 163 22.61 -2.68 -17.89
C GLU A 163 22.77 -4.07 -18.54
N GLY A 164 21.67 -4.73 -18.87
CA GLY A 164 21.62 -5.96 -19.66
C GLY A 164 21.46 -7.28 -18.93
N SER A 165 21.69 -7.37 -17.62
CA SER A 165 21.53 -8.60 -16.84
C SER A 165 20.93 -8.37 -15.46
N ALA A 166 20.44 -9.43 -14.82
CA ALA A 166 20.05 -9.39 -13.42
C ALA A 166 21.31 -9.33 -12.55
N LEU A 167 21.49 -8.24 -11.81
CA LEU A 167 22.59 -8.06 -10.87
C LEU A 167 22.29 -8.76 -9.53
N ALA A 168 21.04 -8.76 -9.14
CA ALA A 168 20.59 -9.31 -7.89
C ALA A 168 19.16 -9.87 -8.02
N VAL A 169 18.72 -10.57 -6.99
CA VAL A 169 17.36 -11.08 -6.87
C VAL A 169 16.78 -10.61 -5.54
N ALA A 170 15.53 -10.14 -5.56
CA ALA A 170 14.76 -9.82 -4.38
C ALA A 170 13.54 -10.73 -4.29
N GLY A 171 13.32 -11.40 -3.16
CA GLY A 171 12.20 -12.28 -2.90
C GLY A 171 11.35 -11.72 -1.75
N ILE A 172 10.06 -11.50 -2.00
CA ILE A 172 9.08 -11.04 -1.00
C ILE A 172 8.31 -12.28 -0.54
N ALA A 173 8.30 -12.55 0.77
CA ALA A 173 7.54 -13.65 1.32
C ALA A 173 6.02 -13.38 1.17
N ILE A 174 5.31 -14.34 0.57
CA ILE A 174 3.86 -14.27 0.41
C ILE A 174 3.23 -15.26 1.41
N GLU A 175 2.37 -14.78 2.28
CA GLU A 175 1.57 -15.63 3.15
C GLU A 175 0.38 -16.21 2.37
N GLU A 176 0.12 -17.50 2.55
CA GLU A 176 -1.02 -18.16 1.92
C GLU A 176 -2.33 -17.44 2.29
N GLY A 177 -3.04 -16.92 1.30
CA GLY A 177 -4.39 -16.34 1.46
C GLY A 177 -4.48 -14.81 1.47
N ARG A 178 -3.40 -14.08 1.31
CA ARG A 178 -3.43 -12.61 1.21
C ARG A 178 -2.67 -12.13 -0.02
N GLU A 179 -3.40 -11.91 -1.11
CA GLU A 179 -2.84 -11.23 -2.28
C GLU A 179 -2.27 -9.85 -1.86
N PRO A 180 -1.13 -9.43 -2.42
CA PRO A 180 -0.61 -8.09 -2.16
C PRO A 180 -1.56 -7.05 -2.78
N ASP A 181 -2.29 -6.35 -1.92
CA ASP A 181 -3.32 -5.34 -2.25
C ASP A 181 -2.72 -4.02 -2.78
N ALA A 182 -1.50 -4.05 -3.29
CA ALA A 182 -0.72 -2.84 -3.47
C ALA A 182 -0.48 -2.39 -4.92
N PHE A 183 -0.88 -3.14 -5.94
CA PHE A 183 -0.67 -2.71 -7.33
C PHE A 183 -1.79 -3.24 -8.26
N GLU A 184 -2.98 -2.68 -8.20
CA GLU A 184 -3.85 -2.44 -9.35
C GLU A 184 -3.78 -0.99 -9.79
#